data_f8e691a5fd20d2cd055cd7dfb466561f
#
_entry.id   f8e691a5fd20d2cd055cd7dfb466561f
#
_cell.length_a   1.000
_cell.length_b   1.000
_cell.length_c   1.000
_cell.angle_alpha   90.00
_cell.angle_beta   90.00
_cell.angle_gamma   90.00
#
_symmetry.space_group_name_H-M   'P 1'
#
loop_
_entity.id
_entity.type
_entity.pdbx_description
1 polymer ?
#
loop_
_entity_poly.entity_id
_entity_poly.type
_entity_poly.pdbx_seq_one_letter_code
_entity_poly.pdbx_strand_id
1 'polypeptide(L)'
;MTKTIKREIPVFFAVDDAYCPFLAVALQSLIDNSFEKNTYSVKVLNTDISDENKRRIARYERENVDIEFVDLNYYIKKVKDKLHTRDYYSKTTYFRLFIPNLYPQYDKVLYLDSDIVILDDIANLYNLDMGDDLVAAAPDDVIQFNEVFQVYAEKVVGVADYHRYFNAGVLLMNLHQLRKFQFQEKFLFLLDRIKFTVAQDQDYLNRLCKGRVKLIDRVWDRMPIEDPKIKIEDVKLIHYNLAYKPWHFEDILYKEFFWMYAQETEYFDRIQEIRENYTEEERRRDEEAHIRLKKLAKKEADCVGDDSRYRR
;
A
#
# COMPACT_ATOMS: atom_id res chain seq x y z
N MET A 1 37.11 16.53 -9.53
CA MET A 1 36.06 15.49 -9.66
C MET A 1 34.75 16.12 -9.19
N THR A 2 33.89 16.46 -10.12
CA THR A 2 32.54 16.96 -9.83
C THR A 2 31.77 15.82 -9.17
N LYS A 3 31.43 15.95 -7.86
CA LYS A 3 30.49 15.02 -7.20
C LYS A 3 29.18 15.08 -7.99
N THR A 4 28.84 14.04 -8.72
CA THR A 4 27.51 13.89 -9.27
C THR A 4 26.56 13.84 -8.08
N ILE A 5 25.68 14.84 -7.97
CA ILE A 5 24.65 14.84 -6.93
C ILE A 5 23.70 13.68 -7.29
N LYS A 6 23.76 12.59 -6.53
CA LYS A 6 22.81 11.47 -6.65
C LYS A 6 21.41 12.03 -6.34
N ARG A 7 20.41 11.62 -7.11
CA ARG A 7 19.02 12.03 -6.88
C ARG A 7 18.45 11.21 -5.72
N GLU A 8 17.96 11.89 -4.69
CA GLU A 8 17.25 11.26 -3.57
C GLU A 8 15.82 10.90 -3.98
N ILE A 9 15.44 9.66 -3.69
CA ILE A 9 14.10 9.11 -3.89
C ILE A 9 13.56 8.69 -2.52
N PRO A 10 12.67 9.48 -1.91
CA PRO A 10 12.07 9.12 -0.64
C PRO A 10 11.00 8.05 -0.84
N VAL A 11 11.16 6.94 -0.11
CA VAL A 11 10.30 5.75 -0.16
C VAL A 11 9.74 5.48 1.23
N PHE A 12 8.44 5.33 1.35
CA PHE A 12 7.76 5.11 2.62
C PHE A 12 7.11 3.73 2.66
N PHE A 13 7.33 3.02 3.75
CA PHE A 13 6.60 1.82 4.13
C PHE A 13 5.89 2.05 5.45
N ALA A 14 4.79 1.34 5.70
CA ALA A 14 4.11 1.34 6.99
C ALA A 14 3.87 -0.10 7.44
N VAL A 15 4.51 -0.50 8.54
CA VAL A 15 4.49 -1.88 9.02
C VAL A 15 4.39 -1.96 10.53
N ASP A 16 3.86 -3.08 11.03
CA ASP A 16 3.99 -3.52 12.41
C ASP A 16 5.10 -4.58 12.55
N ASP A 17 5.37 -5.02 13.77
CA ASP A 17 6.46 -5.97 14.05
C ASP A 17 6.28 -7.30 13.31
N ALA A 18 5.03 -7.79 13.19
CA ALA A 18 4.72 -9.05 12.54
C ALA A 18 4.99 -9.02 11.02
N TYR A 19 4.95 -7.84 10.40
CA TYR A 19 5.16 -7.67 8.97
C TYR A 19 6.61 -7.40 8.58
N CYS A 20 7.54 -7.28 9.54
CA CYS A 20 8.97 -7.09 9.25
C CYS A 20 9.58 -8.17 8.33
N PRO A 21 9.21 -9.47 8.42
CA PRO A 21 9.72 -10.48 7.48
C PRO A 21 9.36 -10.18 6.02
N PHE A 22 8.17 -9.66 5.76
CA PHE A 22 7.70 -9.34 4.41
C PHE A 22 8.28 -8.01 3.91
N LEU A 23 8.45 -7.03 4.81
CA LEU A 23 9.22 -5.82 4.51
C LEU A 23 10.64 -6.16 4.07
N ALA A 24 11.29 -7.15 4.68
CA ALA A 24 12.61 -7.59 4.27
C ALA A 24 12.64 -8.10 2.83
N VAL A 25 11.61 -8.83 2.39
CA VAL A 25 11.46 -9.30 1.00
C VAL A 25 11.29 -8.10 0.04
N ALA A 26 10.43 -7.14 0.41
CA ALA A 26 10.25 -5.92 -0.36
C ALA A 26 11.53 -5.10 -0.48
N LEU A 27 12.31 -4.96 0.61
CA LEU A 27 13.59 -4.26 0.63
C LEU A 27 14.65 -4.98 -0.20
N GLN A 28 14.75 -6.32 -0.10
CA GLN A 28 15.67 -7.10 -0.92
C GLN A 28 15.38 -6.88 -2.41
N SER A 29 14.12 -6.99 -2.82
CA SER A 29 13.72 -6.75 -4.21
C SER A 29 13.96 -5.30 -4.66
N LEU A 30 13.78 -4.31 -3.76
CA LEU A 30 14.12 -2.91 -4.03
C LEU A 30 15.62 -2.73 -4.29
N ILE A 31 16.46 -3.32 -3.43
CA ILE A 31 17.92 -3.20 -3.51
C ILE A 31 18.42 -3.80 -4.83
N ASP A 32 17.98 -5.01 -5.16
CA ASP A 32 18.45 -5.75 -6.33
C ASP A 32 18.05 -5.08 -7.66
N ASN A 33 16.95 -4.30 -7.64
CA ASN A 33 16.46 -3.56 -8.80
C ASN A 33 16.75 -2.04 -8.75
N SER A 34 17.59 -1.60 -7.81
CA SER A 34 17.96 -0.18 -7.66
C SER A 34 19.17 0.19 -8.52
N PHE A 35 19.13 1.34 -9.18
CA PHE A 35 20.30 1.86 -9.90
C PHE A 35 21.24 2.64 -8.97
N GLU A 36 22.53 2.36 -9.03
CA GLU A 36 23.59 3.00 -8.23
C GLU A 36 23.66 4.54 -8.37
N LYS A 37 23.13 5.08 -9.46
CA LYS A 37 23.07 6.54 -9.70
C LYS A 37 22.04 7.28 -8.84
N ASN A 38 21.09 6.57 -8.25
CA ASN A 38 20.06 7.11 -7.38
C ASN A 38 20.37 6.79 -5.92
N THR A 39 19.80 7.54 -4.98
CA THR A 39 19.78 7.22 -3.55
C THR A 39 18.32 7.04 -3.12
N TYR A 40 18.04 5.93 -2.43
CA TYR A 40 16.70 5.60 -1.95
C TYR A 40 16.68 5.83 -0.44
N SER A 41 15.91 6.83 -0.02
CA SER A 41 15.75 7.17 1.40
C SER A 41 14.48 6.51 1.93
N VAL A 42 14.65 5.33 2.54
CA VAL A 42 13.53 4.52 3.04
C VAL A 42 13.12 4.97 4.43
N LYS A 43 11.84 5.26 4.60
CA LYS A 43 11.21 5.62 5.87
C LYS A 43 10.21 4.54 6.27
N VAL A 44 10.46 3.85 7.39
CA VAL A 44 9.61 2.78 7.92
C VAL A 44 8.72 3.36 9.02
N LEU A 45 7.48 3.70 8.67
CA LEU A 45 6.48 4.23 9.60
C LEU A 45 5.96 3.10 10.49
N ASN A 46 6.03 3.27 11.80
CA ASN A 46 5.66 2.22 12.74
C ASN A 46 5.17 2.77 14.08
N THR A 47 4.67 1.89 14.96
CA THR A 47 4.34 2.19 16.36
C THR A 47 4.88 1.18 17.35
N ASP A 48 5.37 0.03 16.90
CA ASP A 48 5.63 -1.13 17.76
C ASP A 48 6.73 -2.08 17.27
N ILE A 49 7.50 -1.69 16.24
CA ILE A 49 8.61 -2.55 15.77
C ILE A 49 9.63 -2.73 16.90
N SER A 50 9.93 -3.99 17.19
CA SER A 50 10.92 -4.40 18.20
C SER A 50 12.34 -3.95 17.83
N ASP A 51 13.19 -3.76 18.84
CA ASP A 51 14.60 -3.41 18.60
C ASP A 51 15.36 -4.50 17.86
N GLU A 52 14.93 -5.77 17.98
CA GLU A 52 15.49 -6.87 17.22
C GLU A 52 15.17 -6.73 15.73
N ASN A 53 13.89 -6.52 15.39
CA ASN A 53 13.49 -6.34 14.00
C ASN A 53 14.06 -5.05 13.40
N LYS A 54 14.17 -3.95 14.16
CA LYS A 54 14.88 -2.75 13.71
C LYS A 54 16.32 -3.04 13.33
N ARG A 55 17.06 -3.78 14.18
CA ARG A 55 18.47 -4.16 13.88
C ARG A 55 18.59 -5.06 12.66
N ARG A 56 17.67 -6.00 12.47
CA ARG A 56 17.65 -6.89 11.31
C ARG A 56 17.35 -6.12 10.02
N ILE A 57 16.32 -5.29 10.01
CA ILE A 57 15.93 -4.46 8.86
C ILE A 57 17.04 -3.44 8.52
N ALA A 58 17.70 -2.84 9.50
CA ALA A 58 18.81 -1.91 9.25
C ALA A 58 20.00 -2.56 8.48
N ARG A 59 20.12 -3.89 8.48
CA ARG A 59 21.17 -4.58 7.69
C ARG A 59 20.94 -4.54 6.18
N TYR A 60 19.74 -4.10 5.73
CA TYR A 60 19.43 -3.86 4.32
C TYR A 60 19.94 -2.50 3.82
N GLU A 61 20.54 -1.66 4.68
CA GLU A 61 21.22 -0.44 4.23
C GLU A 61 22.37 -0.75 3.25
N ARG A 62 22.51 0.07 2.23
CA ARG A 62 23.54 0.00 1.20
C ARG A 62 24.06 1.41 0.92
N GLU A 63 25.15 1.54 0.13
CA GLU A 63 25.68 2.86 -0.25
C GLU A 63 24.62 3.80 -0.86
N ASN A 64 23.64 3.23 -1.54
CA ASN A 64 22.56 3.97 -2.20
C ASN A 64 21.18 3.76 -1.56
N VAL A 65 21.05 3.04 -0.44
CA VAL A 65 19.81 2.79 0.29
C VAL A 65 20.03 3.05 1.78
N ASP A 66 19.40 4.09 2.33
CA ASP A 66 19.35 4.37 3.75
C ASP A 66 17.98 4.04 4.35
N ILE A 67 17.93 3.61 5.62
CA ILE A 67 16.69 3.18 6.28
C ILE A 67 16.53 3.92 7.61
N GLU A 68 15.38 4.60 7.77
CA GLU A 68 15.00 5.29 9.00
C GLU A 68 13.69 4.73 9.54
N PHE A 69 13.66 4.40 10.83
CA PHE A 69 12.43 4.02 11.53
C PHE A 69 11.77 5.24 12.15
N VAL A 70 10.48 5.43 11.84
CA VAL A 70 9.71 6.60 12.24
C VAL A 70 8.58 6.18 13.17
N ASP A 71 8.71 6.49 14.45
CA ASP A 71 7.67 6.22 15.45
C ASP A 71 6.52 7.22 15.33
N LEU A 72 5.32 6.72 15.02
CA LEU A 72 4.12 7.55 14.85
C LEU A 72 3.22 7.58 16.10
N ASN A 73 3.57 6.94 17.22
CA ASN A 73 2.74 6.89 18.42
C ASN A 73 2.25 8.27 18.86
N TYR A 74 3.11 9.29 18.85
CA TYR A 74 2.73 10.65 19.20
C TYR A 74 1.71 11.25 18.23
N TYR A 75 1.92 11.04 16.92
CA TYR A 75 1.09 11.66 15.87
C TYR A 75 -0.31 11.08 15.80
N ILE A 76 -0.44 9.75 15.97
CA ILE A 76 -1.74 9.08 15.86
C ILE A 76 -2.51 9.02 17.18
N LYS A 77 -1.91 9.40 18.32
CA LYS A 77 -2.51 9.29 19.66
C LYS A 77 -3.94 9.83 19.73
N LYS A 78 -4.21 10.97 19.07
CA LYS A 78 -5.54 11.63 19.11
C LYS A 78 -6.60 10.97 18.23
N VAL A 79 -6.17 10.12 17.28
CA VAL A 79 -7.06 9.53 16.26
C VAL A 79 -7.05 7.99 16.29
N LYS A 80 -6.14 7.39 17.06
CA LYS A 80 -5.93 5.94 17.11
C LYS A 80 -7.23 5.13 17.33
N ASP A 81 -8.12 5.63 18.18
CA ASP A 81 -9.38 4.95 18.51
C ASP A 81 -10.45 5.13 17.42
N LYS A 82 -10.26 6.09 16.52
CA LYS A 82 -11.15 6.33 15.36
C LYS A 82 -10.73 5.55 14.13
N LEU A 83 -9.46 5.07 14.09
CA LEU A 83 -8.95 4.27 12.99
C LEU A 83 -9.54 2.86 13.07
N HIS A 84 -10.40 2.53 12.13
CA HIS A 84 -11.10 1.26 12.10
C HIS A 84 -10.34 0.23 11.28
N THR A 85 -10.22 -0.98 11.82
CA THR A 85 -9.61 -2.11 11.12
C THR A 85 -10.56 -3.30 11.12
N ARG A 86 -10.36 -4.24 10.22
CA ARG A 86 -11.08 -5.52 10.12
C ARG A 86 -10.15 -6.60 9.58
N ASP A 87 -10.51 -7.84 9.83
CA ASP A 87 -9.79 -9.04 9.37
C ASP A 87 -8.28 -8.93 9.66
N TYR A 88 -7.44 -9.03 8.63
CA TYR A 88 -5.97 -8.96 8.70
C TYR A 88 -5.38 -7.53 8.59
N TYR A 89 -6.22 -6.48 8.45
CA TYR A 89 -5.71 -5.11 8.36
C TYR A 89 -5.27 -4.58 9.72
N SER A 90 -4.11 -3.96 9.76
CA SER A 90 -3.63 -3.22 10.94
C SER A 90 -3.89 -1.71 10.79
N LYS A 91 -3.73 -0.97 11.89
CA LYS A 91 -3.86 0.50 11.85
C LYS A 91 -2.74 1.17 11.09
N THR A 92 -1.66 0.46 10.78
CA THR A 92 -0.51 0.98 10.05
C THR A 92 -0.88 1.40 8.62
N THR A 93 -1.92 0.80 8.03
CA THR A 93 -2.41 1.19 6.68
C THR A 93 -2.82 2.66 6.61
N TYR A 94 -3.29 3.25 7.72
CA TYR A 94 -3.65 4.67 7.76
C TYR A 94 -2.45 5.62 7.81
N PHE A 95 -1.24 5.13 8.12
CA PHE A 95 -0.07 6.00 8.32
C PHE A 95 0.30 6.76 7.05
N ARG A 96 0.04 6.19 5.87
CA ARG A 96 0.22 6.86 4.58
C ARG A 96 -0.53 8.19 4.47
N LEU A 97 -1.66 8.35 5.16
CA LEU A 97 -2.49 9.55 5.11
C LEU A 97 -1.89 10.74 5.88
N PHE A 98 -0.89 10.50 6.72
CA PHE A 98 -0.20 11.53 7.52
C PHE A 98 1.12 12.00 6.90
N ILE A 99 1.67 11.28 5.92
CA ILE A 99 2.95 11.60 5.27
C ILE A 99 3.01 13.06 4.77
N PRO A 100 1.97 13.65 4.16
CA PRO A 100 2.05 15.01 3.63
C PRO A 100 2.45 16.06 4.66
N ASN A 101 1.94 15.95 5.90
CA ASN A 101 2.21 16.92 6.96
C ASN A 101 3.42 16.53 7.83
N LEU A 102 3.77 15.23 7.88
CA LEU A 102 4.96 14.74 8.60
C LEU A 102 6.26 15.13 7.92
N TYR A 103 6.26 15.20 6.58
CA TYR A 103 7.45 15.45 5.78
C TYR A 103 7.31 16.69 4.89
N PRO A 104 7.26 17.90 5.49
CA PRO A 104 7.09 19.13 4.73
C PRO A 104 8.28 19.46 3.81
N GLN A 105 9.45 18.86 4.04
CA GLN A 105 10.66 19.01 3.23
C GLN A 105 10.60 18.30 1.88
N TYR A 106 9.71 17.29 1.72
CA TYR A 106 9.52 16.61 0.45
C TYR A 106 8.34 17.18 -0.32
N ASP A 107 8.52 17.39 -1.62
CA ASP A 107 7.44 17.76 -2.53
C ASP A 107 6.74 16.51 -3.11
N LYS A 108 7.47 15.40 -3.24
CA LYS A 108 7.00 14.17 -3.83
C LYS A 108 7.66 12.96 -3.18
N VAL A 109 6.92 11.89 -2.93
CA VAL A 109 7.42 10.64 -2.34
C VAL A 109 6.73 9.43 -2.97
N LEU A 110 7.37 8.26 -2.86
CA LEU A 110 6.73 6.97 -3.06
C LEU A 110 6.24 6.42 -1.72
N TYR A 111 5.03 5.88 -1.68
CA TYR A 111 4.54 5.00 -0.63
C TYR A 111 4.34 3.61 -1.21
N LEU A 112 4.81 2.59 -0.51
CA LEU A 112 4.73 1.19 -0.89
C LEU A 112 4.23 0.36 0.28
N ASP A 113 3.27 -0.54 0.04
CA ASP A 113 2.94 -1.60 1.00
C ASP A 113 4.08 -2.62 1.07
N SER A 114 4.17 -3.40 2.15
CA SER A 114 5.29 -4.31 2.40
C SER A 114 5.09 -5.73 1.87
N ASP A 115 3.90 -6.05 1.38
CA ASP A 115 3.54 -7.31 0.74
C ASP A 115 3.71 -7.25 -0.79
N ILE A 116 4.87 -6.73 -1.21
CA ILE A 116 5.21 -6.50 -2.61
C ILE A 116 6.55 -7.15 -2.99
N VAL A 117 6.73 -7.33 -4.29
CA VAL A 117 8.02 -7.61 -4.92
C VAL A 117 8.26 -6.62 -6.05
N ILE A 118 9.38 -5.92 -5.99
CA ILE A 118 9.80 -4.94 -6.98
C ILE A 118 10.64 -5.63 -8.05
N LEU A 119 10.33 -5.41 -9.33
CA LEU A 119 10.98 -6.05 -10.48
C LEU A 119 11.63 -5.05 -11.45
N ASP A 120 11.50 -3.75 -11.19
CA ASP A 120 12.15 -2.67 -11.96
C ASP A 120 12.53 -1.53 -11.01
N ASP A 121 13.44 -0.65 -11.43
CA ASP A 121 13.82 0.50 -10.60
C ASP A 121 12.62 1.43 -10.36
N ILE A 122 12.22 1.57 -9.10
CA ILE A 122 11.14 2.47 -8.66
C ILE A 122 11.41 3.95 -8.97
N ALA A 123 12.65 4.30 -9.31
CA ALA A 123 12.98 5.62 -9.83
C ALA A 123 12.21 5.94 -11.12
N ASN A 124 11.89 4.91 -11.92
CA ASN A 124 11.09 5.07 -13.14
C ASN A 124 9.67 5.54 -12.79
N LEU A 125 9.07 4.97 -11.74
CA LEU A 125 7.78 5.43 -11.21
C LEU A 125 7.90 6.82 -10.57
N TYR A 126 8.92 7.05 -9.76
CA TYR A 126 9.14 8.34 -9.10
C TYR A 126 9.32 9.49 -10.08
N ASN A 127 9.88 9.22 -11.27
CA ASN A 127 10.14 10.23 -12.29
C ASN A 127 8.90 10.67 -13.07
N LEU A 128 7.75 10.04 -12.89
CA LEU A 128 6.53 10.47 -13.56
C LEU A 128 6.18 11.92 -13.22
N ASP A 129 5.82 12.67 -14.25
CA ASP A 129 5.25 13.99 -14.06
C ASP A 129 3.80 13.85 -13.58
N MET A 130 3.49 14.43 -12.44
CA MET A 130 2.16 14.38 -11.81
C MET A 130 1.32 15.61 -12.11
N GLY A 131 1.92 16.68 -12.66
CA GLY A 131 1.24 17.97 -12.80
C GLY A 131 0.62 18.42 -11.46
N ASP A 132 -0.69 18.75 -11.48
CA ASP A 132 -1.44 19.16 -10.30
C ASP A 132 -2.19 17.99 -9.61
N ASP A 133 -2.02 16.75 -10.07
CA ASP A 133 -2.65 15.59 -9.44
C ASP A 133 -2.09 15.37 -8.01
N LEU A 134 -2.97 14.84 -7.13
CA LEU A 134 -2.63 14.59 -5.73
C LEU A 134 -1.81 13.30 -5.57
N VAL A 135 -2.19 12.27 -6.32
CA VAL A 135 -1.54 10.96 -6.33
C VAL A 135 -1.46 10.42 -7.75
N ALA A 136 -0.45 9.56 -7.99
CA ALA A 136 -0.47 8.66 -9.14
C ALA A 136 -0.51 7.23 -8.60
N ALA A 137 -1.43 6.41 -9.12
CA ALA A 137 -1.68 5.06 -8.66
C ALA A 137 -2.34 4.20 -9.75
N ALA A 138 -2.21 2.88 -9.67
CA ALA A 138 -2.86 1.96 -10.60
C ALA A 138 -4.34 1.75 -10.23
N PRO A 139 -5.23 1.51 -11.21
CA PRO A 139 -6.58 1.06 -10.94
C PRO A 139 -6.56 -0.24 -10.11
N ASP A 140 -7.46 -0.35 -9.13
CA ASP A 140 -7.58 -1.53 -8.27
C ASP A 140 -8.21 -2.70 -9.04
N ASP A 141 -7.46 -3.79 -9.25
CA ASP A 141 -7.94 -4.95 -10.03
C ASP A 141 -9.18 -5.62 -9.43
N VAL A 142 -9.34 -5.64 -8.10
CA VAL A 142 -10.53 -6.21 -7.45
C VAL A 142 -11.79 -5.43 -7.82
N ILE A 143 -11.67 -4.12 -7.91
CA ILE A 143 -12.77 -3.25 -8.35
C ILE A 143 -13.02 -3.45 -9.85
N GLN A 144 -11.95 -3.49 -10.67
CA GLN A 144 -12.10 -3.59 -12.14
C GLN A 144 -12.86 -4.86 -12.57
N PHE A 145 -12.69 -5.96 -11.84
CA PHE A 145 -13.23 -7.27 -12.24
C PHE A 145 -14.45 -7.74 -11.43
N ASN A 146 -15.05 -6.89 -10.57
CA ASN A 146 -16.19 -7.30 -9.73
C ASN A 146 -17.29 -6.24 -9.61
N GLU A 147 -18.45 -6.51 -10.21
CA GLU A 147 -19.60 -5.59 -10.25
C GLU A 147 -20.06 -5.10 -8.86
N VAL A 148 -20.02 -5.95 -7.83
CA VAL A 148 -20.43 -5.54 -6.47
C VAL A 148 -19.51 -4.45 -5.94
N PHE A 149 -18.21 -4.57 -6.19
CA PHE A 149 -17.24 -3.55 -5.77
C PHE A 149 -17.28 -2.32 -6.67
N GLN A 150 -17.60 -2.45 -7.96
CA GLN A 150 -17.83 -1.30 -8.85
C GLN A 150 -18.97 -0.43 -8.33
N VAL A 151 -20.11 -1.06 -8.02
CA VAL A 151 -21.28 -0.36 -7.44
C VAL A 151 -20.93 0.26 -6.08
N TYR A 152 -20.15 -0.42 -5.24
CA TYR A 152 -19.65 0.12 -3.98
C TYR A 152 -18.79 1.38 -4.20
N ALA A 153 -17.81 1.29 -5.09
CA ALA A 153 -16.89 2.40 -5.39
C ALA A 153 -17.67 3.66 -5.84
N GLU A 154 -18.66 3.49 -6.70
CA GLU A 154 -19.44 4.63 -7.22
C GLU A 154 -20.46 5.16 -6.20
N LYS A 155 -21.26 4.30 -5.57
CA LYS A 155 -22.36 4.72 -4.68
C LYS A 155 -21.88 5.10 -3.29
N VAL A 156 -20.97 4.33 -2.69
CA VAL A 156 -20.55 4.50 -1.29
C VAL A 156 -19.32 5.40 -1.19
N VAL A 157 -18.24 5.06 -1.90
CA VAL A 157 -17.02 5.87 -1.90
C VAL A 157 -17.26 7.17 -2.69
N GLY A 158 -18.06 7.10 -3.74
CA GLY A 158 -18.49 8.26 -4.54
C GLY A 158 -17.46 8.69 -5.57
N VAL A 159 -16.72 7.74 -6.13
CA VAL A 159 -15.98 7.96 -7.37
C VAL A 159 -16.97 8.09 -8.53
N ALA A 160 -16.66 8.94 -9.51
CA ALA A 160 -17.57 9.16 -10.63
C ALA A 160 -17.60 8.00 -11.64
N ASP A 161 -16.53 7.22 -11.65
CA ASP A 161 -16.28 6.10 -12.56
C ASP A 161 -15.39 5.11 -11.82
N TYR A 162 -15.86 3.88 -11.63
CA TYR A 162 -15.10 2.83 -10.93
C TYR A 162 -13.75 2.52 -11.59
N HIS A 163 -13.58 2.75 -12.87
CA HIS A 163 -12.28 2.62 -13.55
C HIS A 163 -11.21 3.54 -13.00
N ARG A 164 -11.60 4.58 -12.28
CA ARG A 164 -10.70 5.54 -11.64
C ARG A 164 -10.50 5.26 -10.14
N TYR A 165 -11.12 4.20 -9.61
CA TYR A 165 -10.83 3.75 -8.25
C TYR A 165 -9.47 3.04 -8.25
N PHE A 166 -8.53 3.55 -7.46
CA PHE A 166 -7.15 3.11 -7.46
C PHE A 166 -6.80 2.31 -6.20
N ASN A 167 -5.82 1.41 -6.34
CA ASN A 167 -5.20 0.72 -5.22
C ASN A 167 -4.27 1.67 -4.45
N ALA A 168 -4.25 1.55 -3.12
CA ALA A 168 -3.46 2.42 -2.25
C ALA A 168 -2.12 1.83 -1.82
N GLY A 169 -1.77 0.62 -2.26
CA GLY A 169 -0.52 -0.04 -1.87
C GLY A 169 0.72 0.46 -2.61
N VAL A 170 0.53 1.06 -3.80
CA VAL A 170 1.62 1.69 -4.56
C VAL A 170 1.20 3.10 -4.96
N LEU A 171 1.75 4.10 -4.31
CA LEU A 171 1.39 5.50 -4.52
C LEU A 171 2.63 6.35 -4.83
N LEU A 172 2.57 7.12 -5.91
CA LEU A 172 3.40 8.30 -6.03
C LEU A 172 2.57 9.48 -5.50
N MET A 173 3.02 10.10 -4.41
CA MET A 173 2.27 11.14 -3.70
C MET A 173 2.88 12.52 -3.97
N ASN A 174 2.08 13.45 -4.48
CA ASN A 174 2.45 14.86 -4.62
C ASN A 174 2.18 15.59 -3.29
N LEU A 175 3.16 15.58 -2.39
CA LEU A 175 2.98 16.11 -1.04
C LEU A 175 2.72 17.62 -1.05
N HIS A 176 3.32 18.35 -2.00
CA HIS A 176 3.05 19.79 -2.16
C HIS A 176 1.57 20.04 -2.45
N GLN A 177 0.98 19.32 -3.43
CA GLN A 177 -0.43 19.47 -3.78
C GLN A 177 -1.36 18.91 -2.71
N LEU A 178 -0.98 17.83 -2.01
CA LEU A 178 -1.75 17.27 -0.90
C LEU A 178 -1.85 18.26 0.27
N ARG A 179 -0.73 18.93 0.63
CA ARG A 179 -0.73 20.01 1.65
C ARG A 179 -1.56 21.20 1.22
N LYS A 180 -1.40 21.67 -0.02
CA LYS A 180 -2.21 22.77 -0.59
C LYS A 180 -3.71 22.44 -0.60
N PHE A 181 -4.05 21.19 -0.80
CA PHE A 181 -5.43 20.66 -0.75
C PHE A 181 -5.95 20.52 0.68
N GLN A 182 -5.10 20.66 1.71
CA GLN A 182 -5.43 20.38 3.13
C GLN A 182 -5.93 18.94 3.31
N PHE A 183 -5.19 17.98 2.70
CA PHE A 183 -5.63 16.58 2.63
C PHE A 183 -5.86 15.96 4.01
N GLN A 184 -4.92 16.15 4.95
CA GLN A 184 -5.00 15.53 6.28
C GLN A 184 -6.18 16.08 7.09
N GLU A 185 -6.44 17.39 7.03
CA GLU A 185 -7.57 18.04 7.69
C GLU A 185 -8.92 17.50 7.14
N LYS A 186 -9.00 17.34 5.82
CA LYS A 186 -10.19 16.78 5.16
C LYS A 186 -10.37 15.29 5.48
N PHE A 187 -9.26 14.54 5.55
CA PHE A 187 -9.30 13.14 6.00
C PHE A 187 -9.84 13.04 7.43
N LEU A 188 -9.30 13.80 8.37
CA LEU A 188 -9.76 13.79 9.75
C LEU A 188 -11.23 14.23 9.87
N PHE A 189 -11.65 15.21 9.07
CA PHE A 189 -13.06 15.63 9.01
C PHE A 189 -13.98 14.52 8.51
N LEU A 190 -13.55 13.74 7.50
CA LEU A 190 -14.33 12.60 6.99
C LEU A 190 -14.33 11.44 7.98
N LEU A 191 -13.21 11.15 8.63
CA LEU A 191 -13.08 10.08 9.61
C LEU A 191 -14.08 10.22 10.77
N ASP A 192 -14.41 11.46 11.15
CA ASP A 192 -15.40 11.76 12.18
C ASP A 192 -16.87 11.58 11.71
N ARG A 193 -17.13 11.45 10.41
CA ARG A 193 -18.46 11.47 9.81
C ARG A 193 -18.83 10.24 9.02
N ILE A 194 -17.85 9.64 8.38
CA ILE A 194 -18.04 8.49 7.50
C ILE A 194 -17.08 7.38 7.94
N LYS A 195 -17.63 6.21 8.19
CA LYS A 195 -16.85 5.01 8.46
C LYS A 195 -16.85 4.14 7.22
N PHE A 196 -15.77 4.15 6.46
CA PHE A 196 -15.56 3.17 5.41
C PHE A 196 -15.12 1.84 6.02
N THR A 197 -15.84 0.77 5.70
CA THR A 197 -15.64 -0.55 6.30
C THR A 197 -15.09 -1.59 5.33
N VAL A 198 -15.10 -1.29 4.02
CA VAL A 198 -14.65 -2.22 2.97
C VAL A 198 -13.15 -2.13 2.74
N ALA A 199 -12.66 -0.99 2.27
CA ALA A 199 -11.24 -0.78 1.99
C ALA A 199 -10.59 0.35 2.82
N GLN A 200 -11.26 0.75 3.92
CA GLN A 200 -10.71 1.60 4.98
C GLN A 200 -9.98 2.86 4.46
N ASP A 201 -8.66 2.96 4.67
CA ASP A 201 -7.83 4.09 4.26
C ASP A 201 -7.82 4.30 2.75
N GLN A 202 -7.89 3.25 1.93
CA GLN A 202 -7.99 3.32 0.48
C GLN A 202 -9.30 4.01 0.03
N ASP A 203 -10.41 3.77 0.72
CA ASP A 203 -11.68 4.44 0.43
C ASP A 203 -11.62 5.95 0.72
N TYR A 204 -10.97 6.35 1.83
CA TYR A 204 -10.75 7.79 2.12
C TYR A 204 -9.86 8.44 1.07
N LEU A 205 -8.78 7.77 0.62
CA LEU A 205 -7.92 8.25 -0.46
C LEU A 205 -8.70 8.46 -1.75
N ASN A 206 -9.44 7.43 -2.20
CA ASN A 206 -10.25 7.50 -3.40
C ASN A 206 -11.33 8.58 -3.33
N ARG A 207 -11.98 8.74 -2.17
CA ARG A 207 -12.96 9.79 -1.93
C ARG A 207 -12.38 11.18 -2.04
N LEU A 208 -11.21 11.40 -1.42
CA LEU A 208 -10.61 12.73 -1.33
C LEU A 208 -9.84 13.13 -2.60
N CYS A 209 -9.21 12.16 -3.24
CA CYS A 209 -8.38 12.42 -4.42
C CYS A 209 -9.18 12.38 -5.75
N LYS A 210 -10.49 12.07 -5.71
CA LYS A 210 -11.30 11.97 -6.93
C LYS A 210 -11.14 13.20 -7.84
N GLY A 211 -10.97 12.95 -9.15
CA GLY A 211 -10.75 14.01 -10.14
C GLY A 211 -9.33 14.58 -10.17
N ARG A 212 -8.43 14.15 -9.27
CA ARG A 212 -7.04 14.59 -9.16
C ARG A 212 -6.10 13.39 -8.95
N VAL A 213 -6.30 12.36 -9.76
CA VAL A 213 -5.51 11.12 -9.76
C VAL A 213 -4.94 10.90 -11.16
N LYS A 214 -3.64 10.78 -11.26
CA LYS A 214 -2.97 10.28 -12.45
C LYS A 214 -2.99 8.76 -12.40
N LEU A 215 -3.78 8.13 -13.24
CA LEU A 215 -3.73 6.68 -13.37
C LEU A 215 -2.41 6.25 -14.04
N ILE A 216 -1.74 5.29 -13.44
CA ILE A 216 -0.55 4.63 -13.98
C ILE A 216 -0.91 3.24 -14.49
N ASP A 217 0.01 2.66 -15.28
CA ASP A 217 -0.16 1.31 -15.77
C ASP A 217 -0.15 0.30 -14.60
N ARG A 218 -1.03 -0.71 -14.67
CA ARG A 218 -1.17 -1.79 -13.68
C ARG A 218 0.07 -2.67 -13.54
N VAL A 219 1.02 -2.58 -14.44
CA VAL A 219 2.33 -3.25 -14.31
C VAL A 219 3.14 -2.75 -13.11
N TRP A 220 2.81 -1.55 -12.57
CA TRP A 220 3.41 -0.97 -11.36
C TRP A 220 2.69 -1.31 -10.05
N ASP A 221 1.59 -2.03 -10.12
CA ASP A 221 0.83 -2.50 -8.94
C ASP A 221 0.05 -3.77 -9.34
N ARG A 222 0.82 -4.78 -9.79
CA ARG A 222 0.24 -5.98 -10.36
C ARG A 222 -0.23 -6.93 -9.28
N MET A 223 -1.54 -7.06 -9.14
CA MET A 223 -2.15 -8.05 -8.25
C MET A 223 -2.05 -9.47 -8.83
N PRO A 224 -2.04 -10.54 -7.99
CA PRO A 224 -2.01 -11.92 -8.44
C PRO A 224 -3.38 -12.39 -8.99
N ILE A 225 -3.87 -11.69 -10.00
CA ILE A 225 -5.14 -11.96 -10.69
C ILE A 225 -4.83 -12.20 -12.17
N GLU A 226 -5.38 -13.24 -12.77
CA GLU A 226 -5.18 -13.51 -14.19
C GLU A 226 -5.68 -12.34 -15.07
N ASP A 227 -4.82 -11.87 -15.95
CA ASP A 227 -5.16 -10.91 -17.00
C ASP A 227 -4.31 -11.21 -18.24
N PRO A 228 -4.91 -11.75 -19.32
CA PRO A 228 -4.17 -12.13 -20.52
C PRO A 228 -3.57 -10.93 -21.28
N LYS A 229 -3.93 -9.70 -20.90
CA LYS A 229 -3.42 -8.48 -21.52
C LYS A 229 -2.07 -8.03 -20.93
N ILE A 230 -1.69 -8.53 -19.74
CA ILE A 230 -0.45 -8.17 -19.07
C ILE A 230 0.47 -9.39 -19.07
N LYS A 231 1.60 -9.27 -19.75
CA LYS A 231 2.65 -10.29 -19.74
C LYS A 231 3.54 -10.11 -18.53
N ILE A 232 4.06 -11.21 -18.00
CA ILE A 232 4.93 -11.16 -16.82
C ILE A 232 6.21 -10.36 -17.08
N GLU A 233 6.73 -10.36 -18.29
CA GLU A 233 7.93 -9.63 -18.68
C GLU A 233 7.74 -8.09 -18.60
N ASP A 234 6.51 -7.63 -18.64
CA ASP A 234 6.18 -6.20 -18.56
C ASP A 234 5.93 -5.75 -17.11
N VAL A 235 5.74 -6.70 -16.16
CA VAL A 235 5.44 -6.39 -14.77
C VAL A 235 6.64 -5.75 -14.07
N LYS A 236 6.40 -4.62 -13.39
CA LYS A 236 7.39 -3.80 -12.71
C LYS A 236 7.35 -3.96 -11.18
N LEU A 237 6.17 -4.26 -10.66
CA LEU A 237 5.94 -4.50 -9.23
C LEU A 237 4.75 -5.42 -9.06
N ILE A 238 4.94 -6.49 -8.28
CA ILE A 238 3.87 -7.41 -7.88
C ILE A 238 3.41 -7.03 -6.47
N HIS A 239 2.09 -6.96 -6.26
CA HIS A 239 1.49 -6.64 -4.97
C HIS A 239 0.54 -7.77 -4.54
N TYR A 240 0.95 -8.54 -3.54
CA TYR A 240 0.18 -9.64 -2.97
C TYR A 240 -0.86 -9.13 -1.97
N ASN A 241 -1.73 -8.25 -2.41
CA ASN A 241 -2.76 -7.64 -1.56
C ASN A 241 -3.82 -8.66 -1.08
N LEU A 242 -4.72 -8.23 -0.17
CA LEU A 242 -5.78 -9.03 0.43
C LEU A 242 -5.25 -10.23 1.25
N ALA A 243 -6.08 -11.28 1.39
CA ALA A 243 -5.80 -12.45 2.23
C ALA A 243 -4.92 -13.50 1.54
N TYR A 244 -4.95 -13.56 0.20
CA TYR A 244 -4.23 -14.58 -0.55
C TYR A 244 -2.75 -14.23 -0.68
N LYS A 245 -1.95 -14.64 0.31
CA LYS A 245 -0.52 -14.36 0.41
C LYS A 245 0.31 -15.56 -0.03
N PRO A 246 1.47 -15.39 -0.71
CA PRO A 246 2.33 -16.49 -1.14
C PRO A 246 2.95 -17.27 0.02
N TRP A 247 3.01 -16.70 1.23
CA TRP A 247 3.45 -17.38 2.45
C TRP A 247 2.34 -18.11 3.20
N HIS A 248 1.09 -18.08 2.71
CA HIS A 248 -0.05 -18.81 3.26
C HIS A 248 -0.64 -19.81 2.25
N PHE A 249 -0.62 -19.46 0.96
CA PHE A 249 -1.30 -20.22 -0.09
C PHE A 249 -0.32 -20.70 -1.16
N GLU A 250 -0.51 -21.96 -1.62
CA GLU A 250 0.32 -22.56 -2.65
C GLU A 250 -0.06 -22.11 -4.08
N ASP A 251 -1.32 -21.75 -4.32
CA ASP A 251 -1.88 -21.48 -5.64
C ASP A 251 -1.95 -19.98 -5.95
N ILE A 252 -0.93 -19.21 -5.50
CA ILE A 252 -0.87 -17.78 -5.76
C ILE A 252 -0.07 -17.50 -7.02
N LEU A 253 -0.69 -16.77 -7.94
CA LEU A 253 -0.02 -16.29 -9.15
C LEU A 253 1.20 -15.44 -8.78
N TYR A 254 2.32 -15.64 -9.47
CA TYR A 254 3.59 -14.95 -9.23
C TYR A 254 4.27 -15.27 -7.88
N LYS A 255 3.88 -16.32 -7.16
CA LYS A 255 4.48 -16.71 -5.88
C LYS A 255 5.99 -16.97 -5.98
N GLU A 256 6.45 -17.44 -7.15
CA GLU A 256 7.87 -17.74 -7.42
C GLU A 256 8.76 -16.50 -7.22
N PHE A 257 8.30 -15.31 -7.57
CA PHE A 257 9.03 -14.07 -7.35
C PHE A 257 9.15 -13.73 -5.87
N PHE A 258 8.11 -13.97 -5.07
CA PHE A 258 8.19 -13.79 -3.63
C PHE A 258 9.25 -14.73 -3.01
N TRP A 259 9.19 -16.01 -3.34
CA TRP A 259 10.11 -17.00 -2.76
C TRP A 259 11.56 -16.82 -3.24
N MET A 260 11.76 -16.33 -4.46
CA MET A 260 13.08 -15.98 -4.99
C MET A 260 13.78 -14.94 -4.11
N TYR A 261 13.08 -13.86 -3.71
CA TYR A 261 13.67 -12.86 -2.82
C TYR A 261 13.62 -13.28 -1.35
N ALA A 262 12.60 -13.99 -0.91
CA ALA A 262 12.47 -14.43 0.48
C ALA A 262 13.66 -15.28 0.94
N GLN A 263 14.15 -16.20 0.09
CA GLN A 263 15.31 -17.07 0.41
C GLN A 263 16.62 -16.30 0.58
N GLU A 264 16.71 -15.07 0.10
CA GLU A 264 17.89 -14.20 0.24
C GLU A 264 17.83 -13.34 1.50
N THR A 265 16.69 -13.37 2.24
CA THR A 265 16.51 -12.57 3.44
C THR A 265 16.95 -13.31 4.71
N GLU A 266 17.34 -12.54 5.74
CA GLU A 266 17.57 -13.08 7.10
C GLU A 266 16.28 -13.60 7.76
N TYR A 267 15.14 -13.41 7.14
CA TYR A 267 13.83 -13.83 7.64
C TYR A 267 13.31 -15.10 6.97
N PHE A 268 14.10 -15.74 6.09
CA PHE A 268 13.62 -16.91 5.33
C PHE A 268 13.07 -18.01 6.24
N ASP A 269 13.84 -18.43 7.25
CA ASP A 269 13.38 -19.46 8.20
C ASP A 269 12.10 -19.04 8.91
N ARG A 270 12.00 -17.76 9.31
CA ARG A 270 10.80 -17.22 9.95
C ARG A 270 9.59 -17.22 9.01
N ILE A 271 9.78 -16.89 7.73
CA ILE A 271 8.71 -16.94 6.71
C ILE A 271 8.25 -18.39 6.49
N GLN A 272 9.18 -19.35 6.49
CA GLN A 272 8.82 -20.77 6.42
C GLN A 272 8.05 -21.23 7.65
N GLU A 273 8.46 -20.84 8.87
CA GLU A 273 7.71 -21.12 10.09
C GLU A 273 6.28 -20.56 10.04
N ILE A 274 6.09 -19.34 9.53
CA ILE A 274 4.77 -18.74 9.35
C ILE A 274 3.92 -19.60 8.41
N ARG A 275 4.50 -20.08 7.31
CA ARG A 275 3.82 -20.96 6.36
C ARG A 275 3.46 -22.31 6.97
N GLU A 276 4.39 -22.95 7.67
CA GLU A 276 4.19 -24.26 8.29
C GLU A 276 3.17 -24.24 9.43
N ASN A 277 3.11 -23.13 10.17
CA ASN A 277 2.18 -22.93 11.28
C ASN A 277 0.81 -22.40 10.84
N TYR A 278 0.63 -22.09 9.54
CA TYR A 278 -0.65 -21.62 9.03
C TYR A 278 -1.70 -22.74 9.03
N THR A 279 -2.70 -22.59 9.89
CA THR A 279 -3.69 -23.63 10.19
C THR A 279 -4.81 -23.70 9.15
N GLU A 280 -5.46 -24.84 9.03
CA GLU A 280 -6.66 -25.01 8.19
C GLU A 280 -7.82 -24.09 8.63
N GLU A 281 -7.90 -23.73 9.91
CA GLU A 281 -8.90 -22.78 10.39
C GLU A 281 -8.60 -21.36 9.89
N GLU A 282 -7.33 -20.91 9.94
CA GLU A 282 -6.89 -19.64 9.40
C GLU A 282 -7.10 -19.58 7.89
N ARG A 283 -6.74 -20.66 7.20
CA ARG A 283 -6.94 -20.80 5.75
C ARG A 283 -8.41 -20.61 5.37
N ARG A 284 -9.31 -21.32 6.05
CA ARG A 284 -10.75 -21.19 5.80
C ARG A 284 -11.25 -19.77 6.11
N ARG A 285 -10.78 -19.17 7.20
CA ARG A 285 -11.11 -17.78 7.55
C ARG A 285 -10.71 -16.81 6.45
N ASP A 286 -9.52 -16.98 5.89
CA ASP A 286 -8.98 -16.10 4.84
C ASP A 286 -9.67 -16.34 3.49
N GLU A 287 -9.98 -17.58 3.12
CA GLU A 287 -10.80 -17.91 1.95
C GLU A 287 -12.21 -17.29 2.04
N GLU A 288 -12.82 -17.33 3.23
CA GLU A 288 -14.11 -16.69 3.47
C GLU A 288 -14.03 -15.15 3.53
N ALA A 289 -12.85 -14.57 3.78
CA ALA A 289 -12.68 -13.12 3.92
C ALA A 289 -13.16 -12.38 2.66
N HIS A 290 -12.86 -12.90 1.46
CA HIS A 290 -13.34 -12.30 0.21
C HIS A 290 -14.88 -12.34 0.10
N ILE A 291 -15.50 -13.43 0.53
CA ILE A 291 -16.97 -13.57 0.52
C ILE A 291 -17.60 -12.60 1.50
N ARG A 292 -17.03 -12.48 2.71
CA ARG A 292 -17.49 -11.50 3.72
C ARG A 292 -17.35 -10.08 3.21
N LEU A 293 -16.22 -9.76 2.57
CA LEU A 293 -15.96 -8.44 1.98
C LEU A 293 -17.00 -8.08 0.91
N LYS A 294 -17.28 -9.01 0.01
CA LYS A 294 -18.30 -8.82 -1.04
C LYS A 294 -19.70 -8.61 -0.47
N LYS A 295 -20.08 -9.38 0.56
CA LYS A 295 -21.36 -9.19 1.27
C LYS A 295 -21.43 -7.83 1.94
N LEU A 296 -20.34 -7.38 2.56
CA LEU A 296 -20.26 -6.08 3.21
C LEU A 296 -20.38 -4.93 2.20
N ALA A 297 -19.65 -4.98 1.10
CA ALA A 297 -19.73 -3.99 0.03
C ALA A 297 -21.15 -3.87 -0.55
N LYS A 298 -21.82 -5.01 -0.79
CA LYS A 298 -23.21 -5.03 -1.24
C LYS A 298 -24.14 -4.38 -0.23
N LYS A 299 -24.04 -4.76 1.06
CA LYS A 299 -24.86 -4.20 2.14
C LYS A 299 -24.69 -2.68 2.23
N GLU A 300 -23.46 -2.17 2.21
CA GLU A 300 -23.19 -0.74 2.24
C GLU A 300 -23.80 -0.02 1.01
N ALA A 301 -23.65 -0.61 -0.19
CA ALA A 301 -24.20 -0.05 -1.42
C ALA A 301 -25.77 -0.01 -1.43
N ASP A 302 -26.40 -1.02 -0.84
CA ASP A 302 -27.87 -1.09 -0.73
C ASP A 302 -28.41 -0.04 0.27
N CYS A 303 -27.64 0.29 1.32
CA CYS A 303 -28.01 1.27 2.36
C CYS A 303 -27.87 2.74 1.93
N VAL A 304 -27.11 3.07 0.89
CA VAL A 304 -26.84 4.47 0.46
C VAL A 304 -28.13 5.22 0.08
N GLY A 305 -29.19 4.52 -0.34
CA GLY A 305 -30.50 5.14 -0.66
C GLY A 305 -31.19 5.78 0.54
N ASP A 306 -30.96 5.25 1.74
CA ASP A 306 -31.68 5.62 2.98
C ASP A 306 -30.86 6.54 3.91
N ASP A 307 -29.57 6.74 3.66
CA ASP A 307 -28.67 7.42 4.58
C ASP A 307 -28.12 8.75 4.04
N SER A 308 -28.51 9.85 4.69
CA SER A 308 -28.04 11.21 4.36
C SER A 308 -26.53 11.42 4.53
N ARG A 309 -25.82 10.49 5.19
CA ARG A 309 -24.37 10.53 5.43
C ARG A 309 -23.55 10.47 4.13
N TYR A 310 -24.09 9.86 3.08
CA TYR A 310 -23.40 9.67 1.80
C TYR A 310 -23.71 10.76 0.76
N ARG A 311 -24.61 11.70 1.09
CA ARG A 311 -25.11 12.72 0.14
C ARG A 311 -24.34 14.05 0.12
N ARG A 312 -23.19 14.16 0.81
CA ARG A 312 -22.42 15.42 0.86
C ARG A 312 -20.99 15.29 0.37
#